data_dffe92a4ad3f15244973b95bb0a7a44a
#
_entry.id   dffe92a4ad3f15244973b95bb0a7a44a
#
_cell.length_a   1.000
_cell.length_b   1.000
_cell.length_c   1.000
_cell.angle_alpha   90.00
_cell.angle_beta   90.00
_cell.angle_gamma   90.00
#
_symmetry.space_group_name_H-M   'P 1'
#
loop_
_entity.id
_entity.type
_entity.pdbx_description
1 polymer ?
#
loop_
_entity_poly.entity_id
_entity_poly.type
_entity_poly.pdbx_seq_one_letter_code
_entity_poly.pdbx_strand_id
1 'polypeptide(L)'
;VKRVLARLHAHPRPPAREQVLFWQWSEALLDPARPRDFNQALMDLGATVCTPRNPDCGRCPWQFCCAAYAAGDPTRWPMTDAPKPLPFQVIGVGVVLNAEGHVLIDQRLEEGLLGGLWEFPGGKQEPGESIEACIERELKEELGIVISVGEELITLDHAYSHKKLRFVVYLCAWVSGDPQPLASQQVRWVSPDQLDTFAFPAANAKMIEALRRSIN
;
A
#
# COMPACT_ATOMS: atom_id res chain seq x y z
N VAL A 1 20.78 2.70 12.32
CA VAL A 1 22.03 1.91 12.24
C VAL A 1 22.58 1.87 10.83
N LYS A 2 21.92 1.26 9.81
CA LYS A 2 22.45 1.07 8.43
C LYS A 2 23.01 2.35 7.80
N ARG A 3 22.32 3.50 7.93
CA ARG A 3 22.81 4.80 7.42
C ARG A 3 24.10 5.24 8.10
N VAL A 4 24.20 5.10 9.42
CA VAL A 4 25.40 5.48 10.17
C VAL A 4 26.59 4.64 9.72
N LEU A 5 26.43 3.33 9.66
CA LEU A 5 27.49 2.41 9.20
C LEU A 5 27.89 2.65 7.74
N ALA A 6 26.89 2.89 6.85
CA ALA A 6 27.17 3.20 5.45
C ALA A 6 28.03 4.48 5.29
N ARG A 7 27.78 5.50 6.12
CA ARG A 7 28.56 6.75 6.14
C ARG A 7 29.92 6.56 6.78
N LEU A 8 29.98 5.83 7.89
CA LEU A 8 31.24 5.55 8.58
C LEU A 8 32.27 4.91 7.62
N HIS A 9 31.82 3.99 6.78
CA HIS A 9 32.67 3.26 5.83
C HIS A 9 32.62 3.81 4.40
N ALA A 10 31.86 4.88 4.10
CA ALA A 10 31.58 5.39 2.75
C ALA A 10 31.26 4.25 1.77
N HIS A 11 30.40 3.31 2.18
CA HIS A 11 30.20 2.05 1.44
C HIS A 11 29.51 2.27 0.08
N PRO A 12 30.08 1.76 -1.04
CA PRO A 12 29.62 2.08 -2.39
C PRO A 12 28.38 1.34 -2.85
N ARG A 13 27.85 0.40 -2.04
CA ARG A 13 26.66 -0.38 -2.38
C ARG A 13 25.51 -0.12 -1.42
N PRO A 14 24.26 -0.33 -1.86
CA PRO A 14 23.10 -0.24 -1.00
C PRO A 14 23.15 -1.23 0.18
N PRO A 15 22.84 -0.79 1.42
CA PRO A 15 22.83 -1.67 2.59
C PRO A 15 21.90 -2.88 2.48
N ALA A 16 20.85 -2.78 1.64
CA ALA A 16 19.93 -3.88 1.40
C ALA A 16 20.57 -5.07 0.70
N ARG A 17 21.63 -4.84 -0.08
CA ARG A 17 22.38 -5.89 -0.81
C ARG A 17 23.53 -6.48 -0.01
N GLU A 18 23.91 -5.86 1.10
CA GLU A 18 25.14 -6.17 1.86
C GLU A 18 24.82 -6.43 3.34
N GLN A 19 23.68 -7.06 3.64
CA GLN A 19 23.22 -7.21 5.01
C GLN A 19 24.23 -7.91 5.93
N VAL A 20 24.90 -8.95 5.43
CA VAL A 20 25.90 -9.70 6.20
C VAL A 20 27.06 -8.78 6.60
N LEU A 21 27.58 -7.98 5.67
CA LEU A 21 28.66 -7.03 5.93
C LEU A 21 28.26 -5.98 6.98
N PHE A 22 27.03 -5.46 6.89
CA PHE A 22 26.53 -4.48 7.85
C PHE A 22 26.33 -5.09 9.26
N TRP A 23 25.98 -6.36 9.35
CA TRP A 23 25.95 -7.08 10.62
C TRP A 23 27.36 -7.24 11.19
N GLN A 24 28.35 -7.68 10.40
CA GLN A 24 29.73 -7.79 10.82
C GLN A 24 30.30 -6.47 11.36
N TRP A 25 30.04 -5.36 10.68
CA TRP A 25 30.44 -4.02 11.15
C TRP A 25 29.73 -3.64 12.45
N SER A 26 28.46 -3.96 12.60
CA SER A 26 27.71 -3.68 13.81
C SER A 26 28.27 -4.48 15.00
N GLU A 27 28.61 -5.74 14.78
CA GLU A 27 29.22 -6.60 15.80
C GLU A 27 30.64 -6.15 16.17
N ALA A 28 31.45 -5.78 15.17
CA ALA A 28 32.82 -5.29 15.40
C ALA A 28 32.89 -3.98 16.20
N LEU A 29 31.85 -3.16 16.13
CA LEU A 29 31.76 -1.89 16.87
C LEU A 29 31.12 -2.05 18.25
N LEU A 30 30.44 -3.16 18.51
CA LEU A 30 29.67 -3.37 19.74
C LEU A 30 30.58 -3.36 20.97
N ASP A 31 30.19 -2.59 21.99
CA ASP A 31 30.77 -2.69 23.32
C ASP A 31 30.22 -3.94 24.03
N PRO A 32 31.03 -5.00 24.21
CA PRO A 32 30.54 -6.24 24.81
C PRO A 32 30.21 -6.10 26.30
N ALA A 33 30.74 -5.09 26.98
CA ALA A 33 30.44 -4.84 28.38
C ALA A 33 29.09 -4.10 28.56
N ARG A 34 28.69 -3.30 27.57
CA ARG A 34 27.44 -2.50 27.61
C ARG A 34 26.69 -2.53 26.28
N PRO A 35 26.29 -3.71 25.79
CA PRO A 35 25.69 -3.84 24.45
C PRO A 35 24.36 -3.09 24.29
N ARG A 36 23.57 -3.01 25.37
CA ARG A 36 22.30 -2.27 25.38
C ARG A 36 22.54 -0.77 25.19
N ASP A 37 23.44 -0.20 25.98
CA ASP A 37 23.73 1.23 25.95
C ASP A 37 24.36 1.63 24.63
N PHE A 38 25.25 0.81 24.10
CA PHE A 38 25.87 1.01 22.80
C PHE A 38 24.83 1.03 21.67
N ASN A 39 23.92 0.05 21.64
CA ASN A 39 22.87 -0.02 20.62
C ASN A 39 21.93 1.18 20.71
N GLN A 40 21.56 1.59 21.93
CA GLN A 40 20.75 2.80 22.13
C GLN A 40 21.47 4.04 21.63
N ALA A 41 22.74 4.24 22.03
CA ALA A 41 23.54 5.36 21.58
C ALA A 41 23.72 5.42 20.06
N LEU A 42 23.87 4.26 19.40
CA LEU A 42 23.95 4.19 17.95
C LEU A 42 22.62 4.56 17.25
N MET A 43 21.48 4.19 17.84
CA MET A 43 20.16 4.62 17.35
C MET A 43 19.97 6.14 17.54
N ASP A 44 20.32 6.67 18.73
CA ASP A 44 20.23 8.09 19.06
C ASP A 44 21.14 8.93 18.15
N LEU A 45 22.37 8.49 17.92
CA LEU A 45 23.28 9.10 16.95
C LEU A 45 22.64 9.22 15.57
N GLY A 46 21.97 8.14 15.13
CA GLY A 46 21.24 8.15 13.86
C GLY A 46 20.01 9.09 13.87
N ALA A 47 19.31 9.20 14.98
CA ALA A 47 18.12 10.03 15.09
C ALA A 47 18.43 11.53 15.21
N THR A 48 19.47 11.91 15.96
CA THR A 48 19.70 13.30 16.37
C THR A 48 20.88 13.98 15.70
N VAL A 49 21.94 13.25 15.35
CA VAL A 49 23.19 13.79 14.80
C VAL A 49 23.37 13.37 13.35
N CYS A 50 23.49 12.07 13.08
CA CYS A 50 23.69 11.55 11.74
C CYS A 50 22.35 11.42 10.98
N THR A 51 21.62 12.52 10.81
CA THR A 51 20.30 12.58 10.20
C THR A 51 20.34 12.32 8.68
N PRO A 52 19.21 11.96 8.03
CA PRO A 52 19.23 11.64 6.59
C PRO A 52 19.70 12.77 5.68
N ARG A 53 19.14 13.97 5.86
CA ARG A 53 19.34 15.11 4.95
C ARG A 53 20.40 16.10 5.42
N ASN A 54 20.38 16.44 6.71
CA ASN A 54 21.26 17.46 7.31
C ASN A 54 22.00 16.87 8.51
N PRO A 55 23.03 16.02 8.31
CA PRO A 55 23.80 15.46 9.41
C PRO A 55 24.65 16.57 10.08
N ASP A 56 24.56 16.64 11.41
CA ASP A 56 25.41 17.55 12.22
C ASP A 56 26.76 16.88 12.50
N CYS A 57 27.60 16.82 11.48
CA CYS A 57 28.90 16.16 11.57
C CYS A 57 29.85 16.82 12.57
N GLY A 58 29.69 18.12 12.85
CA GLY A 58 30.51 18.84 13.82
C GLY A 58 30.31 18.35 15.26
N ARG A 59 29.13 17.79 15.56
CA ARG A 59 28.81 17.19 16.87
C ARG A 59 28.95 15.67 16.91
N CYS A 60 29.35 15.06 15.78
CA CYS A 60 29.43 13.60 15.70
C CYS A 60 30.69 13.08 16.40
N PRO A 61 30.55 12.16 17.38
CA PRO A 61 31.70 11.59 18.07
C PRO A 61 32.61 10.74 17.16
N TRP A 62 32.09 10.33 16.00
CA TRP A 62 32.86 9.55 15.01
C TRP A 62 33.33 10.39 13.81
N GLN A 63 33.26 11.72 13.88
CA GLN A 63 33.69 12.60 12.79
C GLN A 63 35.11 12.29 12.30
N PHE A 64 36.03 12.08 13.26
CA PHE A 64 37.47 11.87 13.00
C PHE A 64 37.79 10.58 12.21
N CYS A 65 36.89 9.58 12.23
CA CYS A 65 37.08 8.31 11.52
C CYS A 65 36.00 8.06 10.46
N CYS A 66 35.12 9.03 10.21
CA CYS A 66 34.02 8.86 9.26
C CYS A 66 34.47 9.09 7.83
N ALA A 67 34.51 8.03 7.01
CA ALA A 67 34.94 8.11 5.61
C ALA A 67 34.04 8.99 4.74
N ALA A 68 32.73 9.02 4.99
CA ALA A 68 31.80 9.88 4.27
C ALA A 68 32.02 11.36 4.59
N TYR A 69 32.37 11.70 5.83
CA TYR A 69 32.73 13.06 6.21
C TYR A 69 34.07 13.47 5.54
N ALA A 70 35.06 12.60 5.55
CA ALA A 70 36.32 12.84 4.87
C ALA A 70 36.17 13.03 3.34
N ALA A 71 35.16 12.40 2.75
CA ALA A 71 34.80 12.56 1.33
C ALA A 71 34.05 13.89 1.03
N GLY A 72 33.72 14.71 2.03
CA GLY A 72 33.14 16.05 1.89
C GLY A 72 31.61 16.10 1.78
N ASP A 73 30.94 15.01 1.44
CA ASP A 73 29.47 14.96 1.34
C ASP A 73 28.89 13.69 1.98
N PRO A 74 28.60 13.70 3.31
CA PRO A 74 27.99 12.56 3.99
C PRO A 74 26.59 12.19 3.48
N THR A 75 25.88 13.09 2.81
CA THR A 75 24.52 12.85 2.35
C THR A 75 24.46 11.90 1.17
N ARG A 76 25.58 11.72 0.46
CA ARG A 76 25.72 10.74 -0.62
C ARG A 76 25.46 9.30 -0.15
N TRP A 77 25.65 9.02 1.14
CA TRP A 77 25.42 7.70 1.73
C TRP A 77 24.24 7.69 2.68
N PRO A 78 23.51 6.55 2.78
CA PRO A 78 23.75 5.28 2.09
C PRO A 78 23.41 5.36 0.60
N MET A 79 24.13 4.60 -0.20
CA MET A 79 23.72 4.36 -1.58
C MET A 79 22.36 3.66 -1.60
N THR A 80 21.56 4.00 -2.57
CA THR A 80 20.23 3.40 -2.77
C THR A 80 20.16 2.80 -4.17
N ASP A 81 19.39 1.72 -4.30
CA ASP A 81 19.04 1.25 -5.64
C ASP A 81 18.13 2.28 -6.34
N ALA A 82 18.20 2.30 -7.66
CA ALA A 82 17.21 3.03 -8.43
C ALA A 82 15.80 2.54 -8.04
N PRO A 83 14.83 3.43 -7.86
CA PRO A 83 13.47 3.04 -7.57
C PRO A 83 12.97 2.05 -8.62
N LYS A 84 12.56 0.86 -8.19
CA LYS A 84 11.90 -0.07 -9.12
C LYS A 84 10.56 0.52 -9.51
N PRO A 85 10.16 0.45 -10.79
CA PRO A 85 8.81 0.80 -11.18
C PRO A 85 7.82 0.01 -10.32
N LEU A 86 6.86 0.71 -9.73
CA LEU A 86 5.80 0.04 -9.00
C LEU A 86 4.90 -0.70 -9.99
N PRO A 87 4.52 -1.96 -9.73
CA PRO A 87 3.53 -2.66 -10.54
C PRO A 87 2.26 -1.83 -10.65
N PHE A 88 1.75 -1.73 -11.87
CA PHE A 88 0.48 -1.06 -12.16
C PHE A 88 -0.58 -2.12 -12.45
N GLN A 89 -1.74 -2.00 -11.82
CA GLN A 89 -2.87 -2.90 -12.02
C GLN A 89 -4.14 -2.08 -12.20
N VAL A 90 -5.01 -2.55 -13.10
CA VAL A 90 -6.36 -2.02 -13.28
C VAL A 90 -7.33 -2.94 -12.56
N ILE A 91 -8.25 -2.34 -11.82
CA ILE A 91 -9.28 -3.02 -11.03
C ILE A 91 -10.63 -2.57 -11.56
N GLY A 92 -11.43 -3.50 -12.07
CA GLY A 92 -12.82 -3.25 -12.40
C GLY A 92 -13.68 -3.39 -11.14
N VAL A 93 -14.53 -2.40 -10.86
CA VAL A 93 -15.41 -2.38 -9.67
C VAL A 93 -16.85 -2.18 -10.12
N GLY A 94 -17.75 -3.04 -9.64
CA GLY A 94 -19.19 -2.92 -9.89
C GLY A 94 -19.93 -2.32 -8.69
N VAL A 95 -20.51 -1.14 -8.85
CA VAL A 95 -21.49 -0.61 -7.91
C VAL A 95 -22.86 -1.13 -8.35
N VAL A 96 -23.30 -2.24 -7.78
CA VAL A 96 -24.49 -2.97 -8.22
C VAL A 96 -25.72 -2.49 -7.48
N LEU A 97 -26.74 -2.07 -8.23
CA LEU A 97 -28.05 -1.67 -7.72
C LEU A 97 -29.11 -2.75 -8.02
N ASN A 98 -29.94 -3.05 -7.03
CA ASN A 98 -31.15 -3.84 -7.25
C ASN A 98 -32.36 -2.94 -7.61
N ALA A 99 -33.53 -3.55 -7.87
CA ALA A 99 -34.74 -2.85 -8.25
C ALA A 99 -35.26 -1.87 -7.18
N GLU A 100 -34.93 -2.11 -5.92
CA GLU A 100 -35.28 -1.25 -4.77
C GLU A 100 -34.29 -0.08 -4.59
N GLY A 101 -33.22 -0.01 -5.41
CA GLY A 101 -32.17 1.00 -5.30
C GLY A 101 -31.15 0.72 -4.18
N HIS A 102 -31.13 -0.48 -3.64
CA HIS A 102 -30.11 -0.89 -2.68
C HIS A 102 -28.80 -1.24 -3.42
N VAL A 103 -27.70 -0.98 -2.76
CA VAL A 103 -26.33 -1.23 -3.25
C VAL A 103 -25.79 -2.52 -2.64
N LEU A 104 -25.14 -3.34 -3.46
CA LEU A 104 -24.46 -4.54 -3.00
C LEU A 104 -23.06 -4.18 -2.50
N ILE A 105 -22.76 -4.61 -1.29
CA ILE A 105 -21.42 -4.52 -0.69
C ILE A 105 -21.01 -5.88 -0.14
N ASP A 106 -19.73 -6.16 -0.13
CA ASP A 106 -19.16 -7.37 0.46
C ASP A 106 -18.06 -7.04 1.48
N GLN A 107 -17.81 -7.96 2.41
CA GLN A 107 -16.82 -7.79 3.47
C GLN A 107 -15.61 -8.67 3.21
N ARG A 108 -14.45 -8.05 3.09
CA ARG A 108 -13.16 -8.72 2.87
C ARG A 108 -12.87 -9.73 3.97
N LEU A 109 -12.23 -10.85 3.59
CA LEU A 109 -11.72 -11.82 4.57
C LEU A 109 -10.80 -11.14 5.59
N GLU A 110 -10.80 -11.60 6.83
CA GLU A 110 -9.93 -11.06 7.91
C GLU A 110 -8.44 -11.15 7.54
N GLU A 111 -8.07 -12.23 6.85
CA GLU A 111 -6.71 -12.45 6.41
C GLU A 111 -6.41 -11.66 5.15
N GLY A 112 -5.36 -10.83 5.20
CA GLY A 112 -4.91 -10.08 4.03
C GLY A 112 -4.93 -8.55 4.21
N LEU A 113 -4.70 -7.85 3.09
CA LEU A 113 -4.66 -6.39 3.09
C LEU A 113 -6.07 -5.82 3.28
N LEU A 114 -6.24 -4.93 4.27
CA LEU A 114 -7.53 -4.29 4.59
C LEU A 114 -8.64 -5.29 4.98
N GLY A 115 -8.28 -6.39 5.65
CA GLY A 115 -9.22 -7.41 6.12
C GLY A 115 -10.31 -6.84 7.02
N GLY A 116 -11.52 -7.43 6.94
CA GLY A 116 -12.69 -7.01 7.70
C GLY A 116 -13.37 -5.72 7.22
N LEU A 117 -12.77 -4.96 6.29
CA LEU A 117 -13.42 -3.78 5.71
C LEU A 117 -14.42 -4.18 4.62
N TRP A 118 -15.41 -3.32 4.43
CA TRP A 118 -16.40 -3.45 3.37
C TRP A 118 -15.92 -2.82 2.07
N GLU A 119 -16.34 -3.37 0.94
CA GLU A 119 -16.00 -2.84 -0.38
C GLU A 119 -17.15 -3.01 -1.38
N PHE A 120 -17.05 -2.32 -2.51
CA PHE A 120 -17.84 -2.67 -3.68
C PHE A 120 -17.13 -3.82 -4.38
N PRO A 121 -17.86 -4.87 -4.81
CA PRO A 121 -17.29 -6.05 -5.43
C PRO A 121 -16.56 -5.73 -6.74
N GLY A 122 -15.53 -6.50 -7.03
CA GLY A 122 -14.76 -6.37 -8.24
C GLY A 122 -13.33 -6.84 -8.09
N GLY A 123 -12.60 -6.93 -9.20
CA GLY A 123 -11.30 -7.53 -9.19
C GLY A 123 -10.36 -7.06 -10.28
N LYS A 124 -9.27 -7.79 -10.42
CA LYS A 124 -8.19 -7.42 -11.32
C LYS A 124 -8.54 -7.72 -12.75
N GLN A 125 -8.39 -6.72 -13.64
CA GLN A 125 -8.49 -6.92 -15.08
C GLN A 125 -7.41 -7.89 -15.58
N GLU A 126 -7.81 -8.90 -16.35
CA GLU A 126 -6.89 -9.83 -16.99
C GLU A 126 -6.40 -9.31 -18.36
N PRO A 127 -5.25 -9.81 -18.87
CA PRO A 127 -4.75 -9.41 -20.18
C PRO A 127 -5.73 -9.72 -21.31
N GLY A 128 -6.10 -8.70 -22.08
CA GLY A 128 -7.03 -8.84 -23.22
C GLY A 128 -8.51 -8.79 -22.87
N GLU A 129 -8.85 -8.64 -21.60
CA GLU A 129 -10.20 -8.49 -21.11
C GLU A 129 -10.64 -7.01 -21.15
N SER A 130 -11.90 -6.71 -21.46
CA SER A 130 -12.46 -5.37 -21.24
C SER A 130 -12.78 -5.17 -19.75
N ILE A 131 -12.97 -3.92 -19.33
CA ILE A 131 -13.32 -3.65 -17.91
C ILE A 131 -14.70 -4.20 -17.59
N GLU A 132 -15.63 -4.07 -18.50
CA GLU A 132 -17.00 -4.58 -18.36
C GLU A 132 -16.99 -6.10 -18.17
N ALA A 133 -16.24 -6.82 -19.03
CA ALA A 133 -16.10 -8.28 -18.92
C ALA A 133 -15.41 -8.69 -17.60
N CYS A 134 -14.41 -7.92 -17.16
CA CYS A 134 -13.76 -8.12 -15.86
C CYS A 134 -14.78 -8.03 -14.71
N ILE A 135 -15.59 -6.98 -14.69
CA ILE A 135 -16.60 -6.79 -13.64
C ILE A 135 -17.64 -7.93 -13.66
N GLU A 136 -18.13 -8.30 -14.83
CA GLU A 136 -19.08 -9.42 -14.96
C GLU A 136 -18.49 -10.75 -14.48
N ARG A 137 -17.24 -11.06 -14.85
CA ARG A 137 -16.53 -12.27 -14.42
C ARG A 137 -16.32 -12.30 -12.92
N GLU A 138 -15.76 -11.24 -12.36
CA GLU A 138 -15.44 -11.16 -10.93
C GLU A 138 -16.71 -11.28 -10.06
N LEU A 139 -17.80 -10.58 -10.42
CA LEU A 139 -19.03 -10.65 -9.66
C LEU A 139 -19.71 -12.04 -9.76
N LYS A 140 -19.54 -12.70 -10.88
CA LYS A 140 -20.01 -14.08 -11.04
C LYS A 140 -19.16 -15.06 -10.20
N GLU A 141 -17.85 -14.90 -10.20
CA GLU A 141 -16.92 -15.77 -9.46
C GLU A 141 -17.01 -15.55 -7.94
N GLU A 142 -17.06 -14.29 -7.49
CA GLU A 142 -17.01 -13.95 -6.07
C GLU A 142 -18.37 -13.98 -5.38
N LEU A 143 -19.45 -13.70 -6.12
CA LEU A 143 -20.79 -13.54 -5.54
C LEU A 143 -21.87 -14.42 -6.18
N GLY A 144 -21.60 -15.09 -7.30
CA GLY A 144 -22.55 -15.96 -7.97
C GLY A 144 -23.70 -15.23 -8.68
N ILE A 145 -23.57 -13.92 -8.94
CA ILE A 145 -24.63 -13.10 -9.54
C ILE A 145 -24.36 -12.79 -11.01
N VAL A 146 -25.43 -12.45 -11.73
CA VAL A 146 -25.40 -11.90 -13.09
C VAL A 146 -25.83 -10.44 -13.01
N ILE A 147 -25.05 -9.58 -13.65
CA ILE A 147 -25.29 -8.14 -13.69
C ILE A 147 -25.34 -7.65 -15.13
N SER A 148 -25.85 -6.46 -15.33
CA SER A 148 -25.68 -5.67 -16.55
C SER A 148 -24.81 -4.46 -16.21
N VAL A 149 -23.66 -4.34 -16.87
CA VAL A 149 -22.75 -3.21 -16.69
C VAL A 149 -23.33 -2.01 -17.44
N GLY A 150 -23.48 -0.89 -16.75
CA GLY A 150 -24.03 0.36 -17.24
C GLY A 150 -22.94 1.39 -17.57
N GLU A 151 -23.11 2.62 -17.05
CA GLU A 151 -22.19 3.72 -17.30
C GLU A 151 -20.99 3.71 -16.33
N GLU A 152 -19.85 4.22 -16.81
CA GLU A 152 -18.71 4.49 -15.94
C GLU A 152 -19.07 5.55 -14.91
N LEU A 153 -18.94 5.22 -13.64
CA LEU A 153 -19.23 6.11 -12.53
C LEU A 153 -18.06 7.03 -12.21
N ILE A 154 -16.86 6.44 -12.12
CA ILE A 154 -15.62 7.18 -11.81
C ILE A 154 -14.38 6.31 -12.09
N THR A 155 -13.29 6.93 -12.54
CA THR A 155 -11.95 6.34 -12.53
C THR A 155 -11.07 6.99 -11.48
N LEU A 156 -10.37 6.20 -10.66
CA LEU A 156 -9.52 6.64 -9.54
C LEU A 156 -8.15 5.98 -9.60
N ASP A 157 -7.09 6.79 -9.51
CA ASP A 157 -5.75 6.27 -9.29
C ASP A 157 -5.41 6.29 -7.79
N HIS A 158 -4.91 5.17 -7.28
CA HIS A 158 -4.48 5.04 -5.90
C HIS A 158 -3.10 4.38 -5.83
N ALA A 159 -2.16 5.01 -5.10
CA ALA A 159 -0.80 4.52 -4.96
C ALA A 159 -0.58 3.97 -3.55
N TYR A 160 -0.27 2.68 -3.48
CA TYR A 160 0.28 2.05 -2.28
C TYR A 160 1.81 2.09 -2.32
N SER A 161 2.46 1.80 -1.19
CA SER A 161 3.93 1.75 -1.10
C SER A 161 4.58 0.72 -2.03
N HIS A 162 3.84 -0.31 -2.47
CA HIS A 162 4.35 -1.45 -3.24
C HIS A 162 3.67 -1.64 -4.60
N LYS A 163 2.59 -0.90 -4.92
CA LYS A 163 1.88 -0.97 -6.20
C LYS A 163 1.03 0.27 -6.46
N LYS A 164 0.71 0.52 -7.73
CA LYS A 164 -0.27 1.52 -8.17
C LYS A 164 -1.50 0.79 -8.68
N LEU A 165 -2.68 1.24 -8.26
CA LEU A 165 -3.95 0.73 -8.73
C LEU A 165 -4.71 1.83 -9.44
N ARG A 166 -5.37 1.45 -10.54
CA ARG A 166 -6.44 2.23 -11.18
C ARG A 166 -7.74 1.48 -10.96
N PHE A 167 -8.66 2.10 -10.26
CA PHE A 167 -10.01 1.59 -10.13
C PHE A 167 -10.87 2.23 -11.22
N VAL A 168 -11.51 1.41 -12.03
CA VAL A 168 -12.49 1.82 -13.02
C VAL A 168 -13.84 1.30 -12.54
N VAL A 169 -14.70 2.20 -12.13
CA VAL A 169 -15.93 1.90 -11.38
C VAL A 169 -17.13 2.12 -12.27
N TYR A 170 -17.97 1.11 -12.39
CA TYR A 170 -19.19 1.15 -13.19
C TYR A 170 -20.42 1.03 -12.31
N LEU A 171 -21.47 1.76 -12.69
CA LEU A 171 -22.81 1.53 -12.17
C LEU A 171 -23.38 0.31 -12.87
N CYS A 172 -23.83 -0.67 -12.10
CA CYS A 172 -24.32 -1.94 -12.62
C CYS A 172 -25.74 -2.21 -12.13
N ALA A 173 -26.55 -2.85 -12.95
CA ALA A 173 -27.87 -3.35 -12.55
C ALA A 173 -27.79 -4.85 -12.23
N TRP A 174 -28.32 -5.27 -11.09
CA TRP A 174 -28.53 -6.67 -10.78
C TRP A 174 -29.57 -7.27 -11.71
N VAL A 175 -29.24 -8.41 -12.31
CA VAL A 175 -30.12 -9.13 -13.23
C VAL A 175 -30.70 -10.39 -12.60
N SER A 176 -29.84 -11.22 -12.02
CA SER A 176 -30.23 -12.49 -11.41
C SER A 176 -29.15 -13.08 -10.53
N GLY A 177 -29.50 -14.14 -9.79
CA GLY A 177 -28.65 -14.81 -8.82
C GLY A 177 -28.87 -14.28 -7.40
N ASP A 178 -28.73 -15.15 -6.39
CA ASP A 178 -28.77 -14.78 -4.98
C ASP A 178 -27.34 -14.54 -4.53
N PRO A 179 -26.94 -13.30 -4.14
CA PRO A 179 -25.55 -13.00 -3.79
C PRO A 179 -25.05 -13.86 -2.64
N GLN A 180 -23.99 -14.61 -2.87
CA GLN A 180 -23.32 -15.47 -1.89
C GLN A 180 -21.88 -15.00 -1.67
N PRO A 181 -21.36 -14.99 -0.44
CA PRO A 181 -19.99 -14.60 -0.13
C PRO A 181 -19.01 -15.74 -0.47
N LEU A 182 -18.77 -15.99 -1.78
CA LEU A 182 -17.91 -17.08 -2.23
C LEU A 182 -16.42 -16.79 -2.02
N ALA A 183 -16.03 -15.50 -2.03
CA ALA A 183 -14.66 -15.04 -1.81
C ALA A 183 -14.51 -14.02 -0.68
N SER A 184 -15.60 -13.74 0.06
CA SER A 184 -15.66 -12.74 1.12
C SER A 184 -16.27 -13.34 2.40
N GLN A 185 -16.35 -12.55 3.52
CA GLN A 185 -16.95 -13.02 4.77
C GLN A 185 -18.49 -12.98 4.72
N GLN A 186 -19.01 -11.93 4.13
CA GLN A 186 -20.45 -11.70 4.01
C GLN A 186 -20.74 -10.71 2.90
N VAL A 187 -21.98 -10.74 2.41
CA VAL A 187 -22.50 -9.85 1.40
C VAL A 187 -23.80 -9.23 1.88
N ARG A 188 -24.08 -7.98 1.52
CA ARG A 188 -25.29 -7.27 1.95
C ARG A 188 -25.80 -6.32 0.88
N TRP A 189 -27.11 -6.26 0.75
CA TRP A 189 -27.83 -5.17 0.14
C TRP A 189 -28.07 -4.06 1.17
N VAL A 190 -27.65 -2.84 0.88
CA VAL A 190 -27.76 -1.70 1.80
C VAL A 190 -28.31 -0.47 1.07
N SER A 191 -29.08 0.35 1.76
CA SER A 191 -29.46 1.65 1.21
C SER A 191 -28.21 2.55 1.04
N PRO A 192 -28.10 3.34 -0.04
CA PRO A 192 -27.00 4.30 -0.21
C PRO A 192 -26.78 5.23 0.99
N ASP A 193 -27.82 5.57 1.73
CA ASP A 193 -27.75 6.40 2.94
C ASP A 193 -27.08 5.69 4.13
N GLN A 194 -27.08 4.38 4.12
CA GLN A 194 -26.48 3.56 5.19
C GLN A 194 -24.99 3.27 4.97
N LEU A 195 -24.43 3.59 3.81
CA LEU A 195 -23.03 3.29 3.49
C LEU A 195 -22.04 3.86 4.51
N ASP A 196 -22.32 5.01 5.12
CA ASP A 196 -21.46 5.62 6.15
C ASP A 196 -21.42 4.82 7.48
N THR A 197 -22.32 3.87 7.66
CA THR A 197 -22.31 3.00 8.86
C THR A 197 -21.34 1.83 8.76
N PHE A 198 -20.74 1.63 7.59
CA PHE A 198 -19.79 0.58 7.29
C PHE A 198 -18.37 1.12 7.17
N ALA A 199 -17.39 0.34 7.60
CA ALA A 199 -15.99 0.71 7.49
C ALA A 199 -15.44 0.33 6.11
N PHE A 200 -15.17 1.31 5.25
CA PHE A 200 -14.60 1.14 3.92
C PHE A 200 -13.13 1.58 3.84
N PRO A 201 -12.32 1.02 2.92
CA PRO A 201 -11.04 1.59 2.55
C PRO A 201 -11.17 3.03 2.01
N ALA A 202 -10.12 3.82 2.16
CA ALA A 202 -10.13 5.24 1.76
C ALA A 202 -10.49 5.48 0.27
N ALA A 203 -10.14 4.55 -0.63
CA ALA A 203 -10.50 4.65 -2.04
C ALA A 203 -12.02 4.61 -2.28
N ASN A 204 -12.76 3.84 -1.47
CA ASN A 204 -14.20 3.68 -1.60
C ASN A 204 -14.97 4.96 -1.22
N ALA A 205 -14.42 5.84 -0.39
CA ALA A 205 -15.09 7.09 -0.04
C ALA A 205 -15.43 7.95 -1.27
N LYS A 206 -14.51 8.00 -2.25
CA LYS A 206 -14.75 8.72 -3.51
C LYS A 206 -15.78 8.02 -4.41
N MET A 207 -15.82 6.68 -4.38
CA MET A 207 -16.82 5.89 -5.11
C MET A 207 -18.21 6.13 -4.54
N ILE A 208 -18.36 6.14 -3.21
CA ILE A 208 -19.61 6.44 -2.50
C ILE A 208 -20.09 7.86 -2.83
N GLU A 209 -19.19 8.84 -2.85
CA GLU A 209 -19.54 10.21 -3.22
C GLU A 209 -20.01 10.30 -4.68
N ALA A 210 -19.33 9.59 -5.62
CA ALA A 210 -19.74 9.53 -7.01
C ALA A 210 -21.11 8.86 -7.18
N LEU A 211 -21.36 7.74 -6.49
CA LEU A 211 -22.66 7.07 -6.48
C LEU A 211 -23.78 8.03 -6.03
N ARG A 212 -23.60 8.73 -4.92
CA ARG A 212 -24.62 9.67 -4.41
C ARG A 212 -24.96 10.80 -5.39
N ARG A 213 -23.98 11.22 -6.19
CA ARG A 213 -24.21 12.23 -7.24
C ARG A 213 -24.97 11.67 -8.44
N SER A 214 -24.84 10.39 -8.74
CA SER A 214 -25.48 9.77 -9.89
C SER A 214 -26.94 9.38 -9.63
N ILE A 215 -27.34 9.18 -8.37
CA ILE A 215 -28.70 8.79 -7.97
C ILE A 215 -29.57 9.95 -7.46
N ASN A 216 -28.99 11.15 -7.32
CA ASN A 216 -29.72 12.41 -7.01
C ASN A 216 -30.00 13.20 -8.29
#